data_47492ed4570fc3e86622f1e57c76203d
#
_entry.id   47492ed4570fc3e86622f1e57c76203d
#
_cell.length_a   1.000
_cell.length_b   1.000
_cell.length_c   1.000
_cell.angle_alpha   90.00
_cell.angle_beta   90.00
_cell.angle_gamma   90.00
#
_symmetry.space_group_name_H-M   'P 1'
#
loop_
_entity.id
_entity.type
_entity.pdbx_description
1 polymer ?
#
loop_
_entity_poly.entity_id
_entity_poly.type
_entity_poly.pdbx_seq_one_letter_code
_entity_poly.pdbx_strand_id
1 'polypeptide(L)'
;GTVKVLSSPKLSVLNNQTAVIKVVEEYVYFNVKADTTQTTNAGALTTVTTTPQAVSVGLVMTVTPQVGENDEIILNIRPTISSIADFRRDPNPNIPATIANLVPQIRTREIESILRIGNGETAILGGLMEDRIDYKTGRVPLIGAIPLLGEVFTNRDNAILKTELVIFLRPVVVREPNLVTRTAHLREQLPGASFFTETPRPGSRNFPAPALPADTIPSPGAGTP
;
A
#
# COMPACT_ATOMS: atom_id res chain seq x y z
N GLY A 1 -2.20 20.75 -3.06
CA GLY A 1 -0.83 20.23 -2.93
C GLY A 1 -0.56 19.16 -3.99
N THR A 2 0.70 19.05 -4.42
CA THR A 2 1.16 18.00 -5.35
C THR A 2 1.89 16.93 -4.56
N VAL A 3 1.48 15.68 -4.69
CA VAL A 3 2.15 14.53 -4.07
C VAL A 3 2.76 13.68 -5.17
N LYS A 4 4.07 13.39 -5.06
CA LYS A 4 4.79 12.52 -5.96
C LYS A 4 5.32 11.32 -5.18
N VAL A 5 4.97 10.12 -5.60
CA VAL A 5 5.45 8.87 -5.03
C VAL A 5 6.27 8.14 -6.09
N LEU A 6 7.47 7.71 -5.73
CA LEU A 6 8.33 6.90 -6.58
C LEU A 6 8.63 5.59 -5.88
N SER A 7 8.27 4.47 -6.52
CA SER A 7 8.64 3.12 -6.08
C SER A 7 9.54 2.48 -7.12
N SER A 8 10.67 1.92 -6.69
CA SER A 8 11.65 1.29 -7.58
C SER A 8 11.95 -0.15 -7.12
N PRO A 9 11.05 -1.11 -7.35
CA PRO A 9 11.31 -2.51 -7.06
C PRO A 9 12.39 -3.06 -8.00
N LYS A 10 13.22 -3.96 -7.50
CA LYS A 10 14.25 -4.66 -8.26
C LYS A 10 14.04 -6.15 -8.12
N LEU A 11 14.14 -6.88 -9.22
CA LEU A 11 13.94 -8.31 -9.27
C LEU A 11 15.03 -8.94 -10.15
N SER A 12 15.64 -10.02 -9.70
CA SER A 12 16.53 -10.83 -10.47
C SER A 12 15.84 -12.14 -10.84
N VAL A 13 15.93 -12.54 -12.09
CA VAL A 13 15.22 -13.71 -12.63
C VAL A 13 16.09 -14.40 -13.68
N LEU A 14 15.98 -15.72 -13.77
CA LEU A 14 16.66 -16.50 -14.79
C LEU A 14 15.95 -16.37 -16.14
N ASN A 15 16.71 -16.53 -17.22
CA ASN A 15 16.16 -16.55 -18.56
C ASN A 15 15.07 -17.64 -18.71
N ASN A 16 13.96 -17.31 -19.36
CA ASN A 16 12.79 -18.18 -19.57
C ASN A 16 12.12 -18.66 -18.26
N GLN A 17 12.35 -17.98 -17.13
CA GLN A 17 11.71 -18.29 -15.86
C GLN A 17 10.77 -17.17 -15.43
N THR A 18 9.64 -17.54 -14.88
CA THR A 18 8.70 -16.56 -14.31
C THR A 18 9.06 -16.25 -12.86
N ALA A 19 9.16 -14.97 -12.54
CA ALA A 19 9.35 -14.50 -11.19
C ALA A 19 8.23 -13.55 -10.78
N VAL A 20 7.93 -13.53 -9.48
CA VAL A 20 6.93 -12.66 -8.89
C VAL A 20 7.57 -11.85 -7.79
N ILE A 21 7.35 -10.55 -7.82
CA ILE A 21 7.64 -9.66 -6.69
C ILE A 21 6.33 -9.14 -6.11
N LYS A 22 6.20 -9.21 -4.79
CA LYS A 22 5.03 -8.74 -4.05
C LYS A 22 5.51 -7.76 -2.98
N VAL A 23 5.14 -6.49 -3.12
CA VAL A 23 5.44 -5.40 -2.17
C VAL A 23 4.12 -4.81 -1.74
N VAL A 24 3.57 -5.32 -0.64
CA VAL A 24 2.23 -4.99 -0.17
C VAL A 24 2.22 -4.74 1.33
N GLU A 25 1.29 -3.89 1.75
CA GLU A 25 0.88 -3.74 3.13
C GLU A 25 -0.44 -4.49 3.35
N GLU A 26 -0.58 -5.13 4.49
CA GLU A 26 -1.84 -5.74 4.90
C GLU A 26 -2.63 -4.76 5.76
N TYR A 27 -3.78 -4.37 5.24
CA TYR A 27 -4.72 -3.53 5.95
C TYR A 27 -5.78 -4.38 6.64
N VAL A 28 -5.82 -4.32 7.97
CA VAL A 28 -6.80 -5.06 8.77
C VAL A 28 -8.03 -4.20 8.99
N TYR A 29 -9.20 -4.75 8.68
CA TYR A 29 -10.49 -4.18 9.00
C TYR A 29 -11.37 -5.22 9.70
N PHE A 30 -12.44 -4.77 10.30
CA PHE A 30 -13.30 -5.65 11.09
C PHE A 30 -14.66 -5.80 10.41
N ASN A 31 -15.07 -7.06 10.21
CA ASN A 31 -16.42 -7.37 9.79
C ASN A 31 -17.27 -7.54 11.04
N VAL A 32 -18.31 -6.73 11.17
CA VAL A 32 -19.20 -6.71 12.32
C VAL A 32 -20.53 -7.34 11.93
N LYS A 33 -20.93 -8.42 12.63
CA LYS A 33 -22.25 -9.02 12.52
C LYS A 33 -23.06 -8.72 13.76
N ALA A 34 -24.27 -8.22 13.57
CA ALA A 34 -25.23 -7.98 14.64
C ALA A 34 -26.39 -8.95 14.49
N ASP A 35 -26.56 -9.85 15.43
CA ASP A 35 -27.68 -10.79 15.48
C ASP A 35 -28.65 -10.34 16.57
N THR A 36 -29.89 -10.07 16.19
CA THR A 36 -30.94 -9.63 17.10
C THR A 36 -31.93 -10.78 17.35
N THR A 37 -31.98 -11.27 18.57
CA THR A 37 -32.96 -12.27 18.99
C THR A 37 -34.06 -11.58 19.78
N GLN A 38 -35.29 -11.67 19.30
CA GLN A 38 -36.47 -11.21 20.04
C GLN A 38 -37.00 -12.35 20.90
N THR A 39 -37.05 -12.12 22.20
CA THR A 39 -37.68 -13.04 23.15
C THR A 39 -38.97 -12.42 23.65
N THR A 40 -40.05 -13.18 23.60
CA THR A 40 -41.44 -12.72 23.81
C THR A 40 -41.70 -11.98 25.14
N ASN A 41 -40.80 -12.11 26.13
CA ASN A 41 -40.97 -11.52 27.45
C ASN A 41 -39.74 -10.71 27.98
N ALA A 42 -38.66 -10.57 27.21
CA ALA A 42 -37.42 -9.95 27.70
C ALA A 42 -36.84 -8.84 26.81
N GLY A 43 -37.57 -8.42 25.76
CA GLY A 43 -37.07 -7.43 24.80
C GLY A 43 -36.10 -8.00 23.78
N ALA A 44 -35.60 -7.14 22.88
CA ALA A 44 -34.64 -7.50 21.86
C ALA A 44 -33.21 -7.55 22.44
N LEU A 45 -32.55 -8.70 22.34
CA LEU A 45 -31.13 -8.86 22.68
C LEU A 45 -30.32 -8.83 21.37
N THR A 46 -29.46 -7.84 21.21
CA THR A 46 -28.55 -7.74 20.08
C THR A 46 -27.16 -8.21 20.50
N THR A 47 -26.68 -9.29 19.89
CA THR A 47 -25.31 -9.77 20.06
C THR A 47 -24.48 -9.31 18.88
N VAL A 48 -23.35 -8.66 19.15
CA VAL A 48 -22.42 -8.17 18.13
C VAL A 48 -21.18 -9.04 18.13
N THR A 49 -20.89 -9.63 16.97
CA THR A 49 -19.69 -10.43 16.74
C THR A 49 -18.76 -9.72 15.77
N THR A 50 -17.49 -9.59 16.11
CA THR A 50 -16.48 -8.90 15.31
C THR A 50 -15.45 -9.91 14.82
N THR A 51 -15.21 -9.95 13.51
CA THR A 51 -14.23 -10.83 12.88
C THR A 51 -13.20 -9.99 12.13
N PRO A 52 -11.89 -10.12 12.42
CA PRO A 52 -10.87 -9.41 11.66
C PRO A 52 -10.76 -10.00 10.25
N GLN A 53 -10.56 -9.12 9.28
CA GLN A 53 -10.28 -9.43 7.89
C GLN A 53 -9.07 -8.63 7.45
N ALA A 54 -8.23 -9.20 6.59
CA ALA A 54 -7.08 -8.49 6.03
C ALA A 54 -7.21 -8.37 4.52
N VAL A 55 -6.78 -7.24 3.99
CA VAL A 55 -6.68 -7.00 2.55
C VAL A 55 -5.30 -6.45 2.24
N SER A 56 -4.63 -7.02 1.23
CA SER A 56 -3.32 -6.58 0.79
C SER A 56 -3.44 -5.43 -0.20
N VAL A 57 -2.73 -4.33 0.04
CA VAL A 57 -2.62 -3.18 -0.85
C VAL A 57 -1.17 -2.93 -1.21
N GLY A 58 -0.90 -2.58 -2.45
CA GLY A 58 0.46 -2.34 -2.93
C GLY A 58 0.70 -2.85 -4.34
N LEU A 59 1.92 -3.28 -4.63
CA LEU A 59 2.38 -3.73 -5.93
C LEU A 59 2.62 -5.24 -5.93
N VAL A 60 2.04 -5.91 -6.92
CA VAL A 60 2.38 -7.29 -7.31
C VAL A 60 2.80 -7.25 -8.76
N MET A 61 3.94 -7.82 -9.10
CA MET A 61 4.44 -7.82 -10.46
C MET A 61 4.96 -9.21 -10.84
N THR A 62 4.44 -9.74 -11.91
CA THR A 62 4.92 -10.98 -12.52
C THR A 62 5.73 -10.66 -13.76
N VAL A 63 6.91 -11.27 -13.90
CA VAL A 63 7.82 -11.02 -15.01
C VAL A 63 8.37 -12.35 -15.55
N THR A 64 8.35 -12.50 -16.86
CA THR A 64 8.99 -13.63 -17.56
C THR A 64 9.86 -13.05 -18.67
N PRO A 65 11.20 -13.06 -18.50
CA PRO A 65 12.12 -12.59 -19.52
C PRO A 65 12.49 -13.71 -20.50
N GLN A 66 12.72 -13.34 -21.73
CA GLN A 66 13.36 -14.17 -22.76
C GLN A 66 14.46 -13.35 -23.41
N VAL A 67 15.70 -13.78 -23.23
CA VAL A 67 16.89 -13.10 -23.77
C VAL A 67 17.27 -13.78 -25.11
N GLY A 68 17.32 -12.98 -26.15
CA GLY A 68 17.80 -13.39 -27.49
C GLY A 68 19.32 -13.31 -27.62
N GLU A 69 19.86 -13.75 -28.76
CA GLU A 69 21.29 -13.79 -29.04
C GLU A 69 21.94 -12.41 -29.14
N ASN A 70 21.18 -11.38 -29.52
CA ASN A 70 21.67 -10.01 -29.72
C ASN A 70 21.45 -9.12 -28.50
N ASP A 71 21.33 -9.66 -27.28
CA ASP A 71 20.99 -8.92 -26.06
C ASP A 71 19.64 -8.20 -26.13
N GLU A 72 18.79 -8.59 -27.07
CA GLU A 72 17.38 -8.22 -27.04
C GLU A 72 16.64 -9.02 -25.99
N ILE A 73 15.83 -8.34 -25.20
CA ILE A 73 15.08 -8.94 -24.11
C ILE A 73 13.59 -8.80 -24.43
N ILE A 74 12.91 -9.92 -24.58
CA ILE A 74 11.46 -9.96 -24.62
C ILE A 74 10.99 -10.16 -23.18
N LEU A 75 10.19 -9.23 -22.69
CA LEU A 75 9.62 -9.26 -21.35
C LEU A 75 8.11 -9.44 -21.44
N ASN A 76 7.62 -10.55 -20.91
CA ASN A 76 6.21 -10.64 -20.55
C ASN A 76 6.06 -10.14 -19.11
N ILE A 77 5.27 -9.08 -18.92
CA ILE A 77 5.16 -8.40 -17.63
C ILE A 77 3.70 -8.09 -17.32
N ARG A 78 3.36 -8.32 -16.05
CA ARG A 78 2.02 -8.09 -15.50
C ARG A 78 2.10 -7.44 -14.13
N PRO A 79 2.20 -6.12 -14.06
CA PRO A 79 2.07 -5.37 -12.82
C PRO A 79 0.60 -5.24 -12.43
N THR A 80 0.34 -5.41 -11.14
CA THR A 80 -0.96 -5.19 -10.49
C THR A 80 -0.74 -4.25 -9.31
N ILE A 81 -1.38 -3.10 -9.33
CA ILE A 81 -1.28 -2.07 -8.28
C ILE A 81 -2.63 -1.94 -7.60
N SER A 82 -2.66 -2.21 -6.30
CA SER A 82 -3.84 -2.06 -5.46
C SER A 82 -3.67 -0.90 -4.49
N SER A 83 -4.72 -0.14 -4.29
CA SER A 83 -4.74 0.99 -3.34
C SER A 83 -6.11 1.10 -2.68
N ILE A 84 -6.16 1.66 -1.47
CA ILE A 84 -7.42 2.00 -0.83
C ILE A 84 -7.93 3.29 -1.48
N ALA A 85 -9.12 3.22 -2.07
CA ALA A 85 -9.77 4.36 -2.72
C ALA A 85 -10.62 5.17 -1.75
N ASP A 86 -11.30 4.49 -0.83
CA ASP A 86 -12.24 5.08 0.12
C ASP A 86 -12.57 4.07 1.23
N PHE A 87 -13.22 4.54 2.27
CA PHE A 87 -13.81 3.70 3.31
C PHE A 87 -15.32 3.83 3.27
N ARG A 88 -16.01 2.70 3.18
CA ARG A 88 -17.46 2.65 3.20
C ARG A 88 -17.97 2.14 4.53
N ARG A 89 -18.94 2.86 5.08
CA ARG A 89 -19.64 2.39 6.28
C ARG A 89 -20.60 1.26 5.89
N ASP A 90 -20.65 0.24 6.73
CA ASP A 90 -21.63 -0.84 6.58
C ASP A 90 -23.06 -0.27 6.67
N PRO A 91 -23.93 -0.56 5.69
CA PRO A 91 -25.29 -0.05 5.68
C PRO A 91 -26.24 -0.78 6.64
N ASN A 92 -25.76 -1.79 7.38
CA ASN A 92 -26.59 -2.58 8.28
C ASN A 92 -27.18 -1.72 9.41
N PRO A 93 -28.51 -1.51 9.50
CA PRO A 93 -29.16 -0.66 10.49
C PRO A 93 -29.06 -1.23 11.93
N ASN A 94 -28.78 -2.53 12.08
CA ASN A 94 -28.67 -3.19 13.37
C ASN A 94 -27.31 -2.94 14.04
N ILE A 95 -26.35 -2.36 13.34
CA ILE A 95 -25.07 -1.96 13.91
C ILE A 95 -25.25 -0.61 14.58
N PRO A 96 -25.02 -0.49 15.90
CA PRO A 96 -25.12 0.79 16.61
C PRO A 96 -24.26 1.87 15.93
N ALA A 97 -24.77 3.10 15.87
CA ALA A 97 -24.08 4.23 15.26
C ALA A 97 -22.73 4.56 15.94
N THR A 98 -22.56 4.13 17.19
CA THR A 98 -21.33 4.26 17.98
C THR A 98 -20.21 3.34 17.50
N ILE A 99 -20.52 2.27 16.72
CA ILE A 99 -19.55 1.35 16.15
C ILE A 99 -19.22 1.81 14.74
N ALA A 100 -18.01 2.29 14.54
CA ALA A 100 -17.52 2.67 13.22
C ALA A 100 -17.07 1.39 12.46
N ASN A 101 -18.02 0.74 11.77
CA ASN A 101 -17.69 -0.36 10.86
C ASN A 101 -17.36 0.22 9.48
N LEU A 102 -16.07 0.39 9.22
CA LEU A 102 -15.54 0.94 7.97
C LEU A 102 -14.87 -0.17 7.16
N VAL A 103 -15.40 -0.42 5.98
CA VAL A 103 -14.86 -1.41 5.04
C VAL A 103 -14.05 -0.68 3.97
N PRO A 104 -12.79 -1.06 3.72
CA PRO A 104 -11.97 -0.43 2.70
C PRO A 104 -12.48 -0.77 1.30
N GLN A 105 -12.61 0.24 0.47
CA GLN A 105 -12.89 0.09 -0.97
C GLN A 105 -11.56 0.05 -1.71
N ILE A 106 -11.24 -1.10 -2.33
CA ILE A 106 -9.99 -1.30 -3.05
C ILE A 106 -10.16 -0.90 -4.50
N ARG A 107 -9.17 -0.17 -5.00
CA ARG A 107 -8.98 0.13 -6.42
C ARG A 107 -7.77 -0.63 -6.91
N THR A 108 -7.96 -1.51 -7.88
CA THR A 108 -6.89 -2.28 -8.51
C THR A 108 -6.70 -1.82 -9.94
N ARG A 109 -5.44 -1.66 -10.33
CA ARG A 109 -5.01 -1.37 -11.70
C ARG A 109 -4.08 -2.49 -12.12
N GLU A 110 -4.39 -3.10 -13.25
CA GLU A 110 -3.61 -4.21 -13.81
C GLU A 110 -3.31 -3.90 -15.28
N ILE A 111 -2.08 -4.15 -15.67
CA ILE A 111 -1.60 -4.00 -17.04
C ILE A 111 -0.90 -5.31 -17.39
N GLU A 112 -1.15 -5.83 -18.58
CA GLU A 112 -0.42 -6.97 -19.13
C GLU A 112 0.16 -6.57 -20.48
N SER A 113 1.45 -6.81 -20.66
CA SER A 113 2.13 -6.44 -21.90
C SER A 113 3.34 -7.32 -22.18
N ILE A 114 3.63 -7.47 -23.47
CA ILE A 114 4.87 -8.08 -23.94
C ILE A 114 5.67 -6.97 -24.63
N LEU A 115 6.87 -6.73 -24.13
CA LEU A 115 7.77 -5.69 -24.62
C LEU A 115 9.07 -6.31 -25.15
N ARG A 116 9.62 -5.69 -26.19
CA ARG A 116 10.97 -5.98 -26.67
C ARG A 116 11.84 -4.77 -26.35
N ILE A 117 12.92 -4.98 -25.60
CA ILE A 117 13.77 -3.92 -25.07
C ILE A 117 15.22 -4.34 -25.17
N GLY A 118 16.12 -3.42 -25.54
CA GLY A 118 17.57 -3.64 -25.49
C GLY A 118 18.10 -3.75 -24.07
N ASN A 119 19.22 -4.45 -23.92
CA ASN A 119 19.89 -4.59 -22.64
C ASN A 119 20.30 -3.24 -22.06
N GLY A 120 19.80 -2.90 -20.86
CA GLY A 120 20.08 -1.65 -20.17
C GLY A 120 19.27 -0.44 -20.63
N GLU A 121 18.42 -0.60 -21.65
CA GLU A 121 17.52 0.45 -22.11
C GLU A 121 16.29 0.59 -21.17
N THR A 122 15.67 1.76 -21.21
CA THR A 122 14.47 2.03 -20.43
C THR A 122 13.26 2.12 -21.34
N ALA A 123 12.27 1.29 -21.11
CA ALA A 123 10.98 1.34 -21.79
C ALA A 123 9.88 1.86 -20.84
N ILE A 124 8.88 2.47 -21.44
CA ILE A 124 7.63 2.84 -20.77
C ILE A 124 6.62 1.74 -21.05
N LEU A 125 6.18 1.05 -20.01
CA LEU A 125 5.15 0.01 -20.12
C LEU A 125 3.78 0.60 -20.44
N GLY A 126 3.48 1.73 -19.85
CA GLY A 126 2.21 2.43 -20.00
C GLY A 126 2.02 3.48 -18.94
N GLY A 127 0.96 4.24 -19.10
CA GLY A 127 0.55 5.24 -18.14
C GLY A 127 -0.98 5.32 -18.07
N LEU A 128 -1.49 5.72 -16.92
CA LEU A 128 -2.89 6.03 -16.70
C LEU A 128 -2.99 7.45 -16.21
N MET A 129 -3.70 8.28 -16.93
CA MET A 129 -4.08 9.62 -16.49
C MET A 129 -5.56 9.61 -16.15
N GLU A 130 -5.91 10.01 -14.94
CA GLU A 130 -7.27 10.08 -14.45
C GLU A 130 -7.53 11.51 -13.95
N ASP A 131 -8.45 12.21 -14.60
CA ASP A 131 -8.93 13.52 -14.18
C ASP A 131 -10.31 13.37 -13.55
N ARG A 132 -10.40 13.65 -12.27
CA ARG A 132 -11.65 13.65 -11.53
C ARG A 132 -12.01 15.05 -11.11
N ILE A 133 -13.19 15.48 -11.52
CA ILE A 133 -13.74 16.79 -11.16
C ILE A 133 -14.97 16.55 -10.30
N ASP A 134 -14.91 16.95 -9.04
CA ASP A 134 -16.04 16.90 -8.13
C ASP A 134 -16.63 18.31 -7.99
N TYR A 135 -17.83 18.51 -8.52
CA TYR A 135 -18.58 19.75 -8.38
C TYR A 135 -19.49 19.68 -7.15
N LYS A 136 -19.24 20.50 -6.15
CA LYS A 136 -20.11 20.66 -4.99
C LYS A 136 -20.69 22.05 -4.98
N THR A 137 -22.01 22.13 -5.15
CA THR A 137 -22.76 23.40 -5.07
C THR A 137 -23.65 23.34 -3.83
N GLY A 138 -23.31 24.12 -2.82
CA GLY A 138 -24.14 24.36 -1.65
C GLY A 138 -24.99 25.62 -1.86
N ARG A 139 -26.33 25.52 -1.73
CA ARG A 139 -27.23 26.67 -1.76
C ARG A 139 -27.98 26.76 -0.46
N VAL A 140 -28.14 27.97 0.06
CA VAL A 140 -29.02 28.20 1.21
C VAL A 140 -30.46 28.04 0.72
N PRO A 141 -31.28 27.14 1.31
CA PRO A 141 -32.67 26.98 0.90
C PRO A 141 -33.45 28.28 1.09
N LEU A 142 -34.41 28.56 0.23
CA LEU A 142 -35.23 29.77 0.10
C LEU A 142 -34.49 30.99 -0.49
N ILE A 143 -33.31 31.38 0.03
CA ILE A 143 -32.60 32.61 -0.37
C ILE A 143 -31.78 32.38 -1.61
N GLY A 144 -31.18 31.20 -1.77
CA GLY A 144 -30.39 30.82 -2.93
C GLY A 144 -31.20 30.64 -4.24
N ALA A 145 -32.53 30.70 -4.19
CA ALA A 145 -33.41 30.62 -5.34
C ALA A 145 -33.80 31.99 -5.92
N ILE A 146 -33.43 33.11 -5.27
CA ILE A 146 -33.79 34.46 -5.69
C ILE A 146 -32.90 34.86 -6.88
N PRO A 147 -33.45 35.21 -8.05
CA PRO A 147 -32.68 35.72 -9.17
C PRO A 147 -31.97 37.04 -8.76
N LEU A 148 -30.72 37.20 -9.13
CA LEU A 148 -29.79 38.28 -8.81
C LEU A 148 -29.10 38.18 -7.43
N LEU A 149 -29.78 37.72 -6.36
CA LEU A 149 -29.22 37.62 -5.02
C LEU A 149 -28.74 36.23 -4.67
N GLY A 150 -29.26 35.18 -5.31
CA GLY A 150 -28.94 33.79 -5.04
C GLY A 150 -27.47 33.42 -5.24
N GLU A 151 -26.76 34.15 -6.11
CA GLU A 151 -25.32 33.91 -6.36
C GLU A 151 -24.47 34.23 -5.14
N VAL A 152 -24.81 35.23 -4.34
CA VAL A 152 -24.13 35.62 -3.09
C VAL A 152 -24.29 34.56 -2.00
N PHE A 153 -25.37 33.75 -2.06
CA PHE A 153 -25.69 32.68 -1.10
C PHE A 153 -25.42 31.30 -1.67
N THR A 154 -24.64 31.21 -2.76
CA THR A 154 -24.23 29.96 -3.39
C THR A 154 -22.75 29.76 -3.15
N ASN A 155 -22.37 28.71 -2.41
CA ASN A 155 -21.00 28.26 -2.27
C ASN A 155 -20.69 27.18 -3.31
N ARG A 156 -19.67 27.40 -4.12
CA ARG A 156 -19.16 26.42 -5.10
C ARG A 156 -17.80 25.94 -4.65
N ASP A 157 -17.72 24.69 -4.27
CA ASP A 157 -16.48 24.01 -3.93
C ASP A 157 -16.17 22.99 -5.02
N ASN A 158 -15.27 23.36 -5.92
CA ASN A 158 -14.86 22.52 -7.05
C ASN A 158 -13.48 21.91 -6.73
N ALA A 159 -13.44 20.62 -6.51
CA ALA A 159 -12.20 19.89 -6.33
C ALA A 159 -11.80 19.17 -7.62
N ILE A 160 -10.59 19.46 -8.10
CA ILE A 160 -9.99 18.77 -9.25
C ILE A 160 -8.89 17.86 -8.71
N LEU A 161 -9.01 16.57 -8.95
CA LEU A 161 -8.01 15.58 -8.63
C LEU A 161 -7.45 15.00 -9.94
N LYS A 162 -6.17 15.27 -10.19
CA LYS A 162 -5.42 14.66 -11.29
C LYS A 162 -4.50 13.60 -10.74
N THR A 163 -4.62 12.39 -11.27
CA THR A 163 -3.78 11.26 -10.91
C THR A 163 -3.10 10.75 -12.17
N GLU A 164 -1.77 10.64 -12.12
CA GLU A 164 -0.96 10.09 -13.19
C GLU A 164 -0.14 8.93 -12.65
N LEU A 165 -0.21 7.80 -13.32
CA LEU A 165 0.60 6.61 -13.06
C LEU A 165 1.43 6.33 -14.30
N VAL A 166 2.76 6.30 -14.17
CA VAL A 166 3.66 5.91 -15.25
C VAL A 166 4.58 4.79 -14.75
N ILE A 167 4.71 3.72 -15.54
CA ILE A 167 5.54 2.56 -15.22
C ILE A 167 6.71 2.52 -16.19
N PHE A 168 7.93 2.62 -15.63
CA PHE A 168 9.18 2.48 -16.35
C PHE A 168 9.80 1.12 -16.07
N LEU A 169 10.43 0.55 -17.06
CA LEU A 169 11.10 -0.74 -17.01
C LEU A 169 12.51 -0.63 -17.59
N ARG A 170 13.48 -1.18 -16.86
CA ARG A 170 14.86 -1.26 -17.32
C ARG A 170 15.42 -2.65 -17.06
N PRO A 171 15.40 -3.55 -18.05
CA PRO A 171 16.03 -4.85 -17.92
C PRO A 171 17.55 -4.75 -18.11
N VAL A 172 18.29 -5.60 -17.39
CA VAL A 172 19.73 -5.71 -17.51
C VAL A 172 20.14 -7.19 -17.50
N VAL A 173 20.82 -7.64 -18.54
CA VAL A 173 21.34 -9.00 -18.63
C VAL A 173 22.63 -9.11 -17.82
N VAL A 174 22.66 -10.07 -16.91
CA VAL A 174 23.83 -10.39 -16.10
C VAL A 174 24.38 -11.72 -16.59
N ARG A 175 25.49 -11.70 -17.34
CA ARG A 175 26.14 -12.90 -17.85
C ARG A 175 27.06 -13.59 -16.85
N GLU A 176 27.73 -12.77 -16.02
CA GLU A 176 28.57 -13.27 -14.94
C GLU A 176 28.04 -12.76 -13.60
N PRO A 177 27.70 -13.64 -12.66
CA PRO A 177 27.21 -13.24 -11.34
C PRO A 177 28.38 -12.84 -10.44
N ASN A 178 29.26 -11.96 -10.89
CA ASN A 178 30.28 -11.40 -10.00
C ASN A 178 29.64 -10.40 -9.03
N LEU A 179 29.04 -10.95 -7.97
CA LEU A 179 28.37 -10.22 -6.91
C LEU A 179 29.27 -9.17 -6.27
N VAL A 180 30.57 -9.42 -6.19
CA VAL A 180 31.53 -8.54 -5.51
C VAL A 180 31.64 -7.19 -6.21
N THR A 181 31.70 -7.17 -7.54
CA THR A 181 31.88 -5.91 -8.29
C THR A 181 30.57 -5.10 -8.39
N ARG A 182 29.41 -5.78 -8.52
CA ARG A 182 28.11 -5.10 -8.67
C ARG A 182 27.51 -4.60 -7.37
N THR A 183 27.87 -5.21 -6.25
CA THR A 183 27.43 -4.78 -4.92
C THR A 183 28.43 -3.87 -4.21
N ALA A 184 29.56 -3.56 -4.83
CA ALA A 184 30.56 -2.67 -4.25
C ALA A 184 29.96 -1.32 -3.83
N HIS A 185 29.14 -0.69 -4.69
CA HIS A 185 28.47 0.55 -4.36
C HIS A 185 27.40 0.41 -3.26
N LEU A 186 26.78 -0.77 -3.11
CA LEU A 186 25.86 -1.04 -2.00
C LEU A 186 26.61 -1.28 -0.71
N ARG A 187 27.83 -1.80 -0.80
CA ARG A 187 28.70 -2.03 0.34
C ARG A 187 29.14 -0.73 1.01
N GLU A 188 29.33 0.34 0.23
CA GLU A 188 29.61 1.68 0.75
C GLU A 188 28.41 2.30 1.50
N GLN A 189 27.19 1.86 1.17
CA GLN A 189 25.94 2.31 1.81
C GLN A 189 25.57 1.45 3.03
N LEU A 190 26.25 0.30 3.23
CA LEU A 190 26.02 -0.51 4.41
C LEU A 190 26.64 0.17 5.63
N PRO A 191 25.96 0.14 6.77
CA PRO A 191 26.55 0.60 8.03
C PRO A 191 27.86 -0.12 8.30
N GLY A 192 28.87 0.62 8.74
CA GLY A 192 30.15 0.04 9.13
C GLY A 192 30.04 -0.98 10.28
N ALA A 193 31.08 -1.78 10.50
CA ALA A 193 31.08 -2.79 11.56
C ALA A 193 30.83 -2.20 12.97
N SER A 194 31.11 -0.92 13.14
CA SER A 194 30.88 -0.18 14.39
C SER A 194 29.42 0.26 14.60
N PHE A 195 28.55 0.17 13.57
CA PHE A 195 27.18 0.67 13.64
C PHE A 195 26.37 0.09 14.79
N PHE A 196 26.55 -1.20 15.08
CA PHE A 196 25.86 -1.88 16.18
C PHE A 196 26.54 -1.71 17.54
N THR A 197 27.76 -1.19 17.57
CA THR A 197 28.55 -1.00 18.80
C THR A 197 28.66 0.47 19.21
N GLU A 198 28.35 1.39 18.34
CA GLU A 198 28.34 2.82 18.67
C GLU A 198 27.10 3.20 19.49
N THR A 199 27.36 3.79 20.65
CA THR A 199 26.29 4.41 21.46
C THR A 199 25.65 5.54 20.66
N PRO A 200 24.31 5.64 20.58
CA PRO A 200 23.64 6.70 19.83
C PRO A 200 24.08 8.07 20.37
N ARG A 201 24.50 8.98 19.48
CA ARG A 201 24.85 10.35 19.87
C ARG A 201 23.62 11.08 20.39
N PRO A 202 23.75 11.88 21.48
CA PRO A 202 22.65 12.72 21.94
C PRO A 202 22.17 13.64 20.82
N GLY A 203 20.90 13.54 20.41
CA GLY A 203 20.32 14.30 19.31
C GLY A 203 20.00 13.51 18.04
N SER A 204 20.45 12.26 17.89
CA SER A 204 19.94 11.36 16.86
C SER A 204 18.51 10.94 17.24
N ARG A 205 17.61 10.91 16.26
CA ARG A 205 16.23 10.42 16.51
C ARG A 205 16.31 8.95 16.89
N ASN A 206 16.32 8.67 18.20
CA ASN A 206 16.18 7.33 18.72
C ASN A 206 14.74 6.85 18.46
N PHE A 207 14.60 5.84 17.62
CA PHE A 207 13.44 4.96 17.74
C PHE A 207 13.63 4.22 19.07
N PRO A 208 12.68 4.31 20.02
CA PRO A 208 12.77 3.55 21.25
C PRO A 208 12.84 2.06 20.86
N ALA A 209 13.88 1.39 21.29
CA ALA A 209 13.96 -0.07 21.18
C ALA A 209 12.71 -0.64 21.88
N PRO A 210 12.02 -1.61 21.28
CA PRO A 210 10.92 -2.29 21.97
C PRO A 210 11.49 -2.86 23.27
N ALA A 211 10.89 -2.50 24.41
CA ALA A 211 11.25 -3.04 25.69
C ALA A 211 10.99 -4.55 25.64
N LEU A 212 12.05 -5.33 25.62
CA LEU A 212 11.98 -6.76 25.84
C LEU A 212 11.42 -6.97 27.25
N PRO A 213 10.39 -7.81 27.44
CA PRO A 213 9.96 -8.17 28.78
C PRO A 213 11.17 -8.77 29.52
N ALA A 214 11.43 -8.29 30.71
CA ALA A 214 12.47 -8.82 31.59
C ALA A 214 12.10 -10.27 31.92
N ASP A 215 12.71 -11.22 31.24
CA ASP A 215 12.68 -12.61 31.64
C ASP A 215 13.40 -12.70 33.00
N THR A 216 12.61 -12.78 34.06
CA THR A 216 13.07 -13.18 35.36
C THR A 216 13.46 -14.66 35.29
N ILE A 217 14.74 -14.90 34.97
CA ILE A 217 15.35 -16.22 35.15
C ILE A 217 15.45 -16.43 36.67
N PRO A 218 14.75 -17.39 37.25
CA PRO A 218 14.92 -17.70 38.67
C PRO A 218 16.35 -18.24 38.90
N SER A 219 17.09 -17.59 39.76
CA SER A 219 18.40 -18.02 40.21
C SER A 219 18.33 -19.47 40.75
N PRO A 220 19.23 -20.40 40.34
CA PRO A 220 19.27 -21.72 40.92
C PRO A 220 19.69 -21.61 42.37
N GLY A 221 18.81 -22.08 43.25
CA GLY A 221 19.03 -22.07 44.71
C GLY A 221 20.30 -22.75 45.12
N ALA A 222 21.09 -22.02 45.90
CA ALA A 222 22.23 -22.56 46.61
C ALA A 222 21.77 -23.63 47.60
N GLY A 223 22.14 -24.87 47.36
CA GLY A 223 22.04 -25.90 48.37
C GLY A 223 23.05 -25.66 49.45
N THR A 224 22.64 -25.65 50.69
CA THR A 224 23.49 -25.74 51.86
C THR A 224 23.22 -27.06 52.60
N PRO A 225 24.17 -27.51 53.37
CA PRO A 225 24.54 -28.93 53.61
C PRO A 225 23.58 -29.68 54.49
#